data_7faa3dcab4a5cd759e0ff42b01d33bf2
#
_entry.id   7faa3dcab4a5cd759e0ff42b01d33bf2
#
_cell.length_a   1.000
_cell.length_b   1.000
_cell.length_c   1.000
_cell.angle_alpha   90.00
_cell.angle_beta   90.00
_cell.angle_gamma   90.00
#
_symmetry.space_group_name_H-M   'P 1'
#
loop_
_entity.id
_entity.type
_entity.pdbx_description
1 polymer ?
#
loop_
_entity_poly.entity_id
_entity_poly.type
_entity_poly.pdbx_seq_one_letter_code
_entity_poly.pdbx_strand_id
1 'polypeptide(L)'
;MGSVQQFPVAAARRPKRLMDRVISEIRVRHYSIRTEEAYTSWIRRYIQFHHRHPRELDGDDLNRFLTHLAEHDRVAVSTQRQALSAILFLYRHVLKTNLEWLDDVVRARQPRRLPNVLSRDEVAAVLSRLEGIPQLVVLLLYGTGMRILECLRLRIQDVDFDLGHITIRRPKGGRDRVTMLPKSTRDRLRDHLINVRTLHEKDLDDGFGNVYLPDALARKYPHADCDWKWQYVFPAGSRGVDPRSGAERRHHLHETVIQRAIRQAAREAHIAKKVSPHTFRHSFATHLLMAGHDIRTIQELLGHKDVKTTMIYTHILGNSAGRGVTSPADTLHRSGG
;
A
#
# COMPACT_ATOMS: atom_id res chain seq x y z
N MET A 1 -32.69 -8.24 -55.80
CA MET A 1 -31.55 -7.31 -55.74
C MET A 1 -31.27 -7.02 -54.32
N GLY A 2 -30.28 -7.71 -53.76
CA GLY A 2 -29.88 -7.55 -52.34
C GLY A 2 -28.81 -6.47 -52.22
N SER A 3 -29.08 -5.45 -51.42
CA SER A 3 -28.15 -4.38 -51.12
C SER A 3 -27.08 -4.88 -50.13
N VAL A 4 -25.85 -4.93 -50.58
CA VAL A 4 -24.67 -5.22 -49.73
C VAL A 4 -24.41 -4.01 -48.83
N GLN A 5 -24.66 -4.14 -47.54
CA GLN A 5 -24.25 -3.15 -46.56
C GLN A 5 -22.70 -3.14 -46.44
N GLN A 6 -22.10 -2.08 -46.95
CA GLN A 6 -20.66 -1.82 -46.70
C GLN A 6 -20.45 -1.40 -45.26
N PHE A 7 -19.73 -2.23 -44.49
CA PHE A 7 -19.23 -1.84 -43.18
C PHE A 7 -18.17 -0.74 -43.35
N PRO A 8 -18.16 0.32 -42.51
CA PRO A 8 -17.17 1.37 -42.63
C PRO A 8 -15.78 0.80 -42.29
N VAL A 9 -14.86 0.95 -43.21
CA VAL A 9 -13.44 0.63 -43.06
C VAL A 9 -12.92 1.41 -41.86
N ALA A 10 -12.46 0.72 -40.82
CA ALA A 10 -11.89 1.33 -39.62
C ALA A 10 -10.74 2.25 -40.03
N ALA A 11 -10.86 3.55 -39.77
CA ALA A 11 -9.80 4.53 -39.99
C ALA A 11 -8.51 4.03 -39.37
N ALA A 12 -7.42 4.00 -40.17
CA ALA A 12 -6.10 3.55 -39.72
C ALA A 12 -5.67 4.32 -38.47
N ARG A 13 -5.69 3.64 -37.31
CA ARG A 13 -5.28 4.23 -36.04
C ARG A 13 -3.80 4.62 -36.14
N ARG A 14 -3.49 5.92 -36.01
CA ARG A 14 -2.11 6.40 -35.92
C ARG A 14 -1.33 5.53 -34.92
N PRO A 15 -0.09 5.12 -35.25
CA PRO A 15 0.71 4.30 -34.35
C PRO A 15 0.85 5.01 -33.00
N LYS A 16 0.46 4.33 -31.94
CA LYS A 16 0.54 4.88 -30.57
C LYS A 16 1.99 5.26 -30.26
N ARG A 17 2.21 6.45 -29.74
CA ARG A 17 3.52 6.88 -29.24
C ARG A 17 4.02 5.90 -28.18
N LEU A 18 5.34 5.78 -28.00
CA LEU A 18 5.94 4.84 -27.05
C LEU A 18 5.32 4.96 -25.65
N MET A 19 5.15 6.18 -25.14
CA MET A 19 4.58 6.40 -23.81
C MET A 19 3.11 5.99 -23.72
N ASP A 20 2.33 6.14 -24.78
CA ASP A 20 0.92 5.69 -24.82
C ASP A 20 0.86 4.15 -24.75
N ARG A 21 1.83 3.47 -25.38
CA ARG A 21 1.97 2.01 -25.29
C ARG A 21 2.35 1.57 -23.87
N VAL A 22 3.28 2.29 -23.22
CA VAL A 22 3.66 2.04 -21.83
C VAL A 22 2.46 2.16 -20.91
N ILE A 23 1.70 3.26 -21.00
CA ILE A 23 0.50 3.48 -20.18
C ILE A 23 -0.56 2.41 -20.46
N SER A 24 -0.80 2.08 -21.73
CA SER A 24 -1.75 1.02 -22.11
C SER A 24 -1.37 -0.31 -21.49
N GLU A 25 -0.09 -0.68 -21.54
CA GLU A 25 0.42 -1.95 -21.03
C GLU A 25 0.38 -2.05 -19.50
N ILE A 26 0.62 -0.93 -18.80
CA ILE A 26 0.47 -0.80 -17.35
C ILE A 26 -1.00 -1.00 -16.93
N ARG A 27 -1.94 -0.38 -17.69
CA ARG A 27 -3.39 -0.46 -17.41
C ARG A 27 -3.96 -1.85 -17.69
N VAL A 28 -3.55 -2.50 -18.78
CA VAL A 28 -3.93 -3.89 -19.08
C VAL A 28 -3.53 -4.86 -17.96
N ARG A 29 -2.41 -4.60 -17.28
CA ARG A 29 -1.96 -5.39 -16.11
C ARG A 29 -2.56 -4.93 -14.79
N HIS A 30 -3.52 -4.02 -14.81
CA HIS A 30 -4.18 -3.49 -13.61
C HIS A 30 -3.20 -2.91 -12.57
N TYR A 31 -2.10 -2.31 -13.02
CA TYR A 31 -1.19 -1.63 -12.11
C TYR A 31 -1.81 -0.34 -11.58
N SER A 32 -1.39 0.06 -10.38
CA SER A 32 -1.88 1.26 -9.73
C SER A 32 -1.45 2.55 -10.48
N ILE A 33 -2.21 3.62 -10.31
CA ILE A 33 -1.85 4.96 -10.83
C ILE A 33 -0.44 5.36 -10.40
N ARG A 34 -0.06 5.12 -9.14
CA ARG A 34 1.30 5.39 -8.65
C ARG A 34 2.38 4.59 -9.37
N THR A 35 2.08 3.34 -9.75
CA THR A 35 3.02 2.55 -10.56
C THR A 35 3.10 3.12 -11.96
N GLU A 36 1.97 3.58 -12.53
CA GLU A 36 1.92 4.25 -13.84
C GLU A 36 2.79 5.51 -13.83
N GLU A 37 2.62 6.38 -12.84
CA GLU A 37 3.39 7.62 -12.67
C GLU A 37 4.89 7.34 -12.48
N ALA A 38 5.22 6.44 -11.58
CA ALA A 38 6.61 6.09 -11.29
C ALA A 38 7.31 5.48 -12.52
N TYR A 39 6.66 4.52 -13.20
CA TYR A 39 7.24 3.87 -14.37
C TYR A 39 7.39 4.81 -15.55
N THR A 40 6.36 5.62 -15.82
CA THR A 40 6.44 6.62 -16.91
C THR A 40 7.50 7.67 -16.64
N SER A 41 7.67 8.10 -15.39
CA SER A 41 8.72 9.04 -14.99
C SER A 41 10.12 8.46 -15.21
N TRP A 42 10.38 7.22 -14.74
CA TRP A 42 11.67 6.56 -14.92
C TRP A 42 11.99 6.25 -16.36
N ILE A 43 11.01 5.81 -17.16
CA ILE A 43 11.22 5.54 -18.59
C ILE A 43 11.53 6.83 -19.34
N ARG A 44 10.82 7.95 -19.07
CA ARG A 44 11.15 9.26 -19.67
C ARG A 44 12.58 9.68 -19.32
N ARG A 45 12.95 9.56 -18.05
CA ARG A 45 14.29 9.93 -17.58
C ARG A 45 15.38 9.09 -18.23
N TYR A 46 15.16 7.79 -18.41
CA TYR A 46 16.07 6.89 -19.12
C TYR A 46 16.26 7.30 -20.59
N ILE A 47 15.17 7.60 -21.30
CA ILE A 47 15.21 8.05 -22.69
C ILE A 47 15.93 9.41 -22.80
N GLN A 48 15.64 10.33 -21.90
CA GLN A 48 16.28 11.65 -21.85
C GLN A 48 17.78 11.56 -21.56
N PHE A 49 18.20 10.64 -20.71
CA PHE A 49 19.63 10.44 -20.39
C PHE A 49 20.45 10.01 -21.60
N HIS A 50 19.89 9.12 -22.44
CA HIS A 50 20.61 8.60 -23.60
C HIS A 50 20.39 9.38 -24.88
N HIS A 51 19.38 10.24 -24.96
CA HIS A 51 18.96 10.95 -26.19
C HIS A 51 18.80 10.03 -27.41
N ARG A 52 18.52 8.74 -27.19
CA ARG A 52 18.37 7.68 -28.20
C ARG A 52 17.09 6.91 -27.98
N HIS A 53 16.61 6.26 -29.05
CA HIS A 53 15.43 5.40 -28.92
C HIS A 53 15.78 4.14 -28.11
N PRO A 54 14.92 3.69 -27.14
CA PRO A 54 15.23 2.53 -26.28
C PRO A 54 15.55 1.22 -27.01
N ARG A 55 15.11 1.07 -28.26
CA ARG A 55 15.45 -0.11 -29.08
C ARG A 55 16.91 -0.14 -29.53
N GLU A 56 17.60 0.98 -29.47
CA GLU A 56 18.99 1.16 -29.87
C GLU A 56 19.94 1.07 -28.67
N LEU A 57 19.39 0.85 -27.47
CA LEU A 57 20.09 0.78 -26.20
C LEU A 57 20.22 -0.68 -25.75
N ASP A 58 21.35 -0.98 -25.14
CA ASP A 58 21.72 -2.32 -24.67
C ASP A 58 21.88 -2.41 -23.14
N GLY A 59 22.52 -3.49 -22.67
CA GLY A 59 22.79 -3.70 -21.24
C GLY A 59 23.79 -2.71 -20.66
N ASP A 60 24.81 -2.31 -21.45
CA ASP A 60 25.82 -1.35 -21.00
C ASP A 60 25.20 0.04 -20.87
N ASP A 61 24.31 0.41 -21.76
CA ASP A 61 23.53 1.64 -21.66
C ASP A 61 22.70 1.66 -20.38
N LEU A 62 22.03 0.53 -20.05
CA LEU A 62 21.28 0.44 -18.80
C LEU A 62 22.20 0.52 -17.58
N ASN A 63 23.34 -0.16 -17.59
CA ASN A 63 24.32 -0.08 -16.51
C ASN A 63 24.86 1.34 -16.34
N ARG A 64 25.16 2.06 -17.43
CA ARG A 64 25.58 3.48 -17.38
C ARG A 64 24.53 4.36 -16.71
N PHE A 65 23.25 4.17 -17.06
CA PHE A 65 22.18 4.92 -16.42
C PHE A 65 22.05 4.61 -14.92
N LEU A 66 22.10 3.32 -14.54
CA LEU A 66 22.03 2.91 -13.13
C LEU A 66 23.23 3.41 -12.32
N THR A 67 24.44 3.42 -12.92
CA THR A 67 25.65 3.99 -12.31
C THR A 67 25.50 5.50 -12.12
N HIS A 68 25.00 6.21 -13.14
CA HIS A 68 24.72 7.64 -13.03
C HIS A 68 23.75 7.96 -11.87
N LEU A 69 22.67 7.17 -11.73
CA LEU A 69 21.72 7.32 -10.61
C LEU A 69 22.40 7.12 -9.25
N ALA A 70 23.35 6.20 -9.16
CA ALA A 70 24.04 5.90 -7.90
C ALA A 70 25.10 6.95 -7.56
N GLU A 71 25.94 7.34 -8.52
CA GLU A 71 27.11 8.18 -8.31
C GLU A 71 26.79 9.67 -8.38
N HIS A 72 26.07 10.11 -9.42
CA HIS A 72 25.72 11.52 -9.62
C HIS A 72 24.49 11.94 -8.81
N ASP A 73 23.40 11.23 -8.98
CA ASP A 73 22.14 11.56 -8.32
C ASP A 73 22.10 11.06 -6.87
N ARG A 74 23.02 10.19 -6.48
CA ARG A 74 23.13 9.60 -5.13
C ARG A 74 21.81 9.07 -4.61
N VAL A 75 21.04 8.44 -5.51
CA VAL A 75 19.72 7.89 -5.13
C VAL A 75 19.87 6.68 -4.21
N ALA A 76 18.89 6.47 -3.34
CA ALA A 76 18.86 5.28 -2.50
C ALA A 76 18.73 4.00 -3.35
N VAL A 77 19.28 2.88 -2.87
CA VAL A 77 19.22 1.55 -3.52
C VAL A 77 17.80 1.16 -3.91
N SER A 78 16.80 1.48 -3.08
CA SER A 78 15.39 1.23 -3.38
C SER A 78 14.88 2.02 -4.59
N THR A 79 15.37 3.24 -4.75
CA THR A 79 15.03 4.13 -5.87
C THR A 79 15.66 3.61 -7.17
N GLN A 80 16.93 3.22 -7.13
CA GLN A 80 17.62 2.60 -8.27
C GLN A 80 16.93 1.31 -8.71
N ARG A 81 16.49 0.46 -7.76
CA ARG A 81 15.72 -0.75 -8.06
C ARG A 81 14.36 -0.45 -8.70
N GLN A 82 13.71 0.63 -8.30
CA GLN A 82 12.45 1.06 -8.92
C GLN A 82 12.68 1.51 -10.36
N ALA A 83 13.75 2.27 -10.63
CA ALA A 83 14.15 2.65 -11.98
C ALA A 83 14.41 1.41 -12.84
N LEU A 84 15.23 0.48 -12.36
CA LEU A 84 15.49 -0.80 -13.03
C LEU A 84 14.20 -1.55 -13.35
N SER A 85 13.28 -1.67 -12.37
CA SER A 85 12.01 -2.37 -12.59
C SER A 85 11.15 -1.71 -13.69
N ALA A 86 11.15 -0.38 -13.77
CA ALA A 86 10.43 0.37 -14.80
C ALA A 86 11.03 0.16 -16.19
N ILE A 87 12.36 0.16 -16.30
CA ILE A 87 13.05 -0.06 -17.57
C ILE A 87 12.91 -1.51 -18.04
N LEU A 88 13.02 -2.48 -17.14
CA LEU A 88 12.75 -3.88 -17.47
C LEU A 88 11.30 -4.10 -17.92
N PHE A 89 10.34 -3.39 -17.31
CA PHE A 89 8.96 -3.40 -17.78
C PHE A 89 8.85 -2.88 -19.21
N LEU A 90 9.53 -1.78 -19.55
CA LEU A 90 9.56 -1.24 -20.89
C LEU A 90 10.02 -2.29 -21.90
N TYR A 91 11.19 -2.89 -21.69
CA TYR A 91 11.76 -3.87 -22.62
C TYR A 91 10.90 -5.14 -22.72
N ARG A 92 10.54 -5.75 -21.61
CA ARG A 92 9.81 -7.04 -21.59
C ARG A 92 8.40 -6.93 -22.13
N HIS A 93 7.66 -5.90 -21.76
CA HIS A 93 6.22 -5.83 -21.99
C HIS A 93 5.82 -4.88 -23.12
N VAL A 94 6.57 -3.81 -23.36
CA VAL A 94 6.23 -2.81 -24.37
C VAL A 94 7.00 -2.99 -25.66
N LEU A 95 8.31 -3.17 -25.55
CA LEU A 95 9.20 -3.38 -26.71
C LEU A 95 9.24 -4.83 -27.14
N LYS A 96 8.98 -5.76 -26.20
CA LYS A 96 9.03 -7.23 -26.40
C LYS A 96 10.40 -7.69 -26.92
N THR A 97 11.46 -7.09 -26.41
CA THR A 97 12.83 -7.39 -26.76
C THR A 97 13.33 -8.55 -25.90
N ASN A 98 14.04 -9.50 -26.49
CA ASN A 98 14.75 -10.53 -25.74
C ASN A 98 15.88 -9.87 -24.93
N LEU A 99 15.98 -10.19 -23.65
CA LEU A 99 16.89 -9.54 -22.71
C LEU A 99 17.98 -10.51 -22.26
N GLU A 100 18.72 -11.09 -23.20
CA GLU A 100 19.85 -12.01 -22.92
C GLU A 100 20.92 -11.34 -22.03
N TRP A 101 21.09 -10.01 -22.15
CA TRP A 101 21.98 -9.20 -21.33
C TRP A 101 21.49 -8.91 -19.89
N LEU A 102 20.31 -9.42 -19.49
CA LEU A 102 19.73 -9.14 -18.15
C LEU A 102 20.54 -9.74 -17.00
N ASP A 103 21.26 -10.80 -17.24
CA ASP A 103 22.08 -11.46 -16.22
C ASP A 103 23.32 -10.63 -15.85
N ASP A 104 23.77 -9.75 -16.76
CA ASP A 104 24.93 -8.87 -16.56
C ASP A 104 24.57 -7.55 -15.87
N VAL A 105 23.26 -7.27 -15.65
CA VAL A 105 22.83 -6.03 -15.01
C VAL A 105 23.18 -6.02 -13.53
N VAL A 106 24.01 -5.04 -13.12
CA VAL A 106 24.39 -4.85 -11.72
C VAL A 106 23.15 -4.51 -10.87
N ARG A 107 22.79 -5.43 -9.98
CA ARG A 107 21.69 -5.23 -9.02
C ARG A 107 22.22 -4.77 -7.69
N ALA A 108 21.92 -3.53 -7.32
CA ALA A 108 22.29 -3.02 -6.00
C ALA A 108 21.75 -3.91 -4.88
N ARG A 109 22.63 -4.36 -3.98
CA ARG A 109 22.24 -5.14 -2.79
C ARG A 109 21.72 -4.20 -1.72
N GLN A 110 20.52 -4.46 -1.24
CA GLN A 110 19.93 -3.71 -0.14
C GLN A 110 20.27 -4.42 1.18
N PRO A 111 20.97 -3.77 2.11
CA PRO A 111 21.16 -4.34 3.45
C PRO A 111 19.80 -4.53 4.12
N ARG A 112 19.59 -5.68 4.74
CA ARG A 112 18.37 -5.93 5.53
C ARG A 112 18.45 -5.04 6.78
N ARG A 113 17.56 -4.07 6.87
CA ARG A 113 17.40 -3.25 8.08
C ARG A 113 16.32 -3.89 8.94
N LEU A 114 16.61 -4.02 10.22
CA LEU A 114 15.59 -4.42 11.19
C LEU A 114 14.48 -3.37 11.23
N PRO A 115 13.21 -3.78 11.31
CA PRO A 115 12.10 -2.85 11.39
C PRO A 115 12.15 -2.09 12.74
N ASN A 116 11.80 -0.80 12.68
CA ASN A 116 11.58 -0.03 13.90
C ASN A 116 10.30 -0.53 14.58
N VAL A 117 10.42 -0.87 15.86
CA VAL A 117 9.30 -1.25 16.72
C VAL A 117 9.22 -0.27 17.87
N LEU A 118 8.03 0.20 18.16
CA LEU A 118 7.73 1.01 19.34
C LEU A 118 7.44 0.10 20.53
N SER A 119 7.82 0.51 21.72
CA SER A 119 7.31 -0.10 22.95
C SER A 119 5.82 0.22 23.13
N ARG A 120 5.15 -0.46 24.07
CA ARG A 120 3.75 -0.13 24.39
C ARG A 120 3.58 1.30 24.88
N ASP A 121 4.53 1.78 25.69
CA ASP A 121 4.53 3.15 26.22
C ASP A 121 4.78 4.18 25.13
N GLU A 122 5.69 3.90 24.17
CA GLU A 122 5.91 4.76 23.02
C GLU A 122 4.67 4.81 22.12
N VAL A 123 3.95 3.69 21.92
CA VAL A 123 2.67 3.68 21.19
C VAL A 123 1.63 4.53 21.91
N ALA A 124 1.50 4.38 23.23
CA ALA A 124 0.57 5.16 24.05
C ALA A 124 0.92 6.65 24.01
N ALA A 125 2.20 6.99 24.08
CA ALA A 125 2.70 8.36 24.02
C ALA A 125 2.42 9.05 22.67
N VAL A 126 2.48 8.32 21.53
CA VAL A 126 2.07 8.86 20.23
C VAL A 126 0.58 9.01 20.15
N LEU A 127 -0.19 8.01 20.59
CA LEU A 127 -1.65 8.02 20.55
C LEU A 127 -2.24 9.15 21.40
N SER A 128 -1.67 9.50 22.54
CA SER A 128 -2.13 10.60 23.41
C SER A 128 -1.94 11.99 22.81
N ARG A 129 -1.15 12.11 21.75
CA ARG A 129 -0.91 13.37 21.00
C ARG A 129 -1.65 13.42 19.65
N LEU A 130 -2.45 12.40 19.38
CA LEU A 130 -3.32 12.35 18.21
C LEU A 130 -4.75 12.54 18.63
N GLU A 131 -5.54 13.23 17.79
CA GLU A 131 -6.96 13.46 18.00
C GLU A 131 -7.77 13.11 16.76
N GLY A 132 -9.07 12.94 16.92
CA GLY A 132 -10.03 12.75 15.83
C GLY A 132 -9.69 11.57 14.90
N ILE A 133 -9.83 11.77 13.59
CA ILE A 133 -9.61 10.73 12.58
C ILE A 133 -8.18 10.16 12.59
N PRO A 134 -7.10 10.95 12.69
CA PRO A 134 -5.74 10.43 12.80
C PRO A 134 -5.56 9.46 13.96
N GLN A 135 -6.09 9.76 15.13
CA GLN A 135 -6.00 8.90 16.30
C GLN A 135 -6.73 7.56 16.05
N LEU A 136 -7.95 7.62 15.53
CA LEU A 136 -8.76 6.43 15.24
C LEU A 136 -8.08 5.53 14.20
N VAL A 137 -7.54 6.12 13.11
CA VAL A 137 -6.79 5.38 12.09
C VAL A 137 -5.55 4.71 12.71
N VAL A 138 -4.77 5.42 13.54
CA VAL A 138 -3.56 4.85 14.15
C VAL A 138 -3.91 3.73 15.15
N LEU A 139 -4.98 3.88 15.92
CA LEU A 139 -5.52 2.81 16.77
C LEU A 139 -5.87 1.57 15.96
N LEU A 140 -6.54 1.74 14.81
CA LEU A 140 -6.84 0.61 13.92
C LEU A 140 -5.57 0.00 13.33
N LEU A 141 -4.60 0.80 12.88
CA LEU A 141 -3.33 0.27 12.35
C LEU A 141 -2.59 -0.56 13.40
N TYR A 142 -2.52 -0.09 14.64
CA TYR A 142 -1.88 -0.80 15.73
C TYR A 142 -2.69 -1.99 16.22
N GLY A 143 -4.03 -1.89 16.27
CA GLY A 143 -4.88 -2.95 16.80
C GLY A 143 -5.20 -4.08 15.82
N THR A 144 -4.92 -3.89 14.51
CA THR A 144 -5.28 -4.85 13.45
C THR A 144 -4.12 -5.27 12.56
N GLY A 145 -3.02 -4.53 12.61
CA GLY A 145 -1.88 -4.73 11.73
C GLY A 145 -2.15 -4.41 10.25
N MET A 146 -3.22 -3.71 9.90
CA MET A 146 -3.51 -3.28 8.53
C MET A 146 -2.43 -2.35 7.97
N ARG A 147 -2.26 -2.37 6.63
CA ARG A 147 -1.51 -1.32 5.93
C ARG A 147 -2.34 -0.04 5.89
N ILE A 148 -1.70 1.13 5.85
CA ILE A 148 -2.42 2.41 5.84
C ILE A 148 -3.48 2.48 4.73
N LEU A 149 -3.17 2.10 3.50
CA LEU A 149 -4.14 2.12 2.41
C LEU A 149 -5.22 1.03 2.53
N GLU A 150 -4.98 -0.05 3.24
CA GLU A 150 -6.02 -1.03 3.58
C GLU A 150 -7.02 -0.40 4.54
N CYS A 151 -6.54 0.29 5.58
CA CYS A 151 -7.37 0.99 6.55
C CYS A 151 -8.17 2.14 5.89
N LEU A 152 -7.52 3.01 5.14
CA LEU A 152 -8.18 4.16 4.53
C LEU A 152 -9.18 3.78 3.42
N ARG A 153 -9.04 2.61 2.82
CA ARG A 153 -9.93 2.08 1.78
C ARG A 153 -11.04 1.19 2.30
N LEU A 154 -11.15 1.01 3.61
CA LEU A 154 -12.27 0.29 4.20
C LEU A 154 -13.60 0.90 3.75
N ARG A 155 -14.53 0.03 3.42
CA ARG A 155 -15.92 0.39 3.14
C ARG A 155 -16.77 0.11 4.36
N ILE A 156 -17.92 0.72 4.44
CA ILE A 156 -18.88 0.52 5.54
C ILE A 156 -19.17 -0.97 5.71
N GLN A 157 -19.44 -1.69 4.63
CA GLN A 157 -19.72 -3.13 4.63
C GLN A 157 -18.55 -4.02 5.07
N ASP A 158 -17.34 -3.47 5.19
CA ASP A 158 -16.15 -4.23 5.56
C ASP A 158 -15.98 -4.31 7.09
N VAL A 159 -16.77 -3.53 7.84
CA VAL A 159 -16.74 -3.48 9.31
C VAL A 159 -17.96 -4.16 9.86
N ASP A 160 -17.74 -5.27 10.56
CA ASP A 160 -18.78 -6.00 11.25
C ASP A 160 -18.65 -5.74 12.77
N PHE A 161 -19.60 -5.01 13.31
CA PHE A 161 -19.62 -4.67 14.74
C PHE A 161 -20.14 -5.80 15.60
N ASP A 162 -21.00 -6.66 15.06
CA ASP A 162 -21.65 -7.75 15.79
C ASP A 162 -20.66 -8.90 15.96
N LEU A 163 -20.07 -9.35 14.87
CA LEU A 163 -19.02 -10.37 14.89
C LEU A 163 -17.66 -9.84 15.35
N GLY A 164 -17.49 -8.52 15.40
CA GLY A 164 -16.27 -7.89 15.88
C GLY A 164 -15.07 -8.09 14.98
N HIS A 165 -15.28 -8.04 13.66
CA HIS A 165 -14.21 -8.21 12.69
C HIS A 165 -14.22 -7.15 11.57
N ILE A 166 -13.10 -7.06 10.87
CA ILE A 166 -12.90 -6.21 9.68
C ILE A 166 -12.46 -7.10 8.53
N THR A 167 -13.16 -7.02 7.40
CA THR A 167 -12.80 -7.71 6.17
C THR A 167 -11.91 -6.80 5.31
N ILE A 168 -10.70 -7.22 5.00
CA ILE A 168 -9.77 -6.49 4.14
C ILE A 168 -9.84 -7.07 2.76
N ARG A 169 -10.49 -6.33 1.85
CA ARG A 169 -10.71 -6.76 0.47
C ARG A 169 -9.56 -6.34 -0.45
N ARG A 170 -9.16 -7.25 -1.34
CA ARG A 170 -8.16 -7.01 -2.40
C ARG A 170 -6.87 -6.32 -1.90
N PRO A 171 -6.21 -6.84 -0.86
CA PRO A 171 -4.93 -6.32 -0.47
C PRO A 171 -3.94 -6.50 -1.62
N LYS A 172 -2.92 -5.62 -1.71
CA LYS A 172 -1.92 -5.64 -2.80
C LYS A 172 -1.36 -7.05 -3.00
N GLY A 173 -1.79 -7.71 -4.09
CA GLY A 173 -1.32 -9.04 -4.49
C GLY A 173 -1.79 -10.20 -3.61
N GLY A 174 -2.83 -10.05 -2.77
CA GLY A 174 -3.29 -11.04 -1.82
C GLY A 174 -4.74 -11.48 -2.00
N ARG A 175 -5.12 -12.48 -1.21
CA ARG A 175 -6.50 -12.90 -0.99
C ARG A 175 -7.14 -11.97 0.03
N ASP A 176 -8.48 -11.87 0.01
CA ASP A 176 -9.22 -11.21 1.07
C ASP A 176 -8.88 -11.88 2.41
N ARG A 177 -8.83 -11.10 3.46
CA ARG A 177 -8.58 -11.61 4.82
C ARG A 177 -9.44 -10.89 5.83
N VAL A 178 -9.65 -11.55 6.95
CA VAL A 178 -10.35 -11.01 8.12
C VAL A 178 -9.34 -10.69 9.21
N THR A 179 -9.56 -9.60 9.94
CA THR A 179 -8.82 -9.24 11.15
C THR A 179 -9.80 -8.80 12.24
N MET A 180 -9.34 -8.75 13.49
CA MET A 180 -10.18 -8.33 14.61
C MET A 180 -10.56 -6.85 14.52
N LEU A 181 -11.76 -6.48 14.95
CA LEU A 181 -12.13 -5.11 15.29
C LEU A 181 -11.82 -4.88 16.77
N PRO A 182 -10.79 -4.07 17.12
CA PRO A 182 -10.42 -3.88 18.52
C PRO A 182 -11.58 -3.28 19.33
N LYS A 183 -11.86 -3.88 20.50
CA LYS A 183 -12.99 -3.42 21.36
C LYS A 183 -12.86 -1.94 21.70
N SER A 184 -11.65 -1.47 21.99
CA SER A 184 -11.36 -0.08 22.34
C SER A 184 -11.64 0.94 21.23
N THR A 185 -11.84 0.50 19.98
CA THR A 185 -12.13 1.38 18.84
C THR A 185 -13.61 1.40 18.46
N ARG A 186 -14.43 0.47 18.96
CA ARG A 186 -15.80 0.25 18.46
C ARG A 186 -16.68 1.48 18.60
N ASP A 187 -16.76 2.06 19.79
CA ASP A 187 -17.67 3.19 20.03
C ASP A 187 -17.21 4.44 19.27
N ARG A 188 -15.92 4.73 19.33
CA ARG A 188 -15.35 5.82 18.53
C ARG A 188 -15.57 5.65 17.02
N LEU A 189 -15.52 4.41 16.54
CA LEU A 189 -15.77 4.13 15.12
C LEU A 189 -17.26 4.30 14.79
N ARG A 190 -18.19 3.91 15.68
CA ARG A 190 -19.63 4.15 15.52
C ARG A 190 -19.92 5.66 15.45
N ASP A 191 -19.39 6.44 16.38
CA ASP A 191 -19.56 7.90 16.42
C ASP A 191 -19.00 8.55 15.14
N HIS A 192 -17.84 8.07 14.69
CA HIS A 192 -17.26 8.52 13.43
C HIS A 192 -18.17 8.21 12.24
N LEU A 193 -18.78 7.01 12.19
CA LEU A 193 -19.69 6.61 11.11
C LEU A 193 -20.97 7.43 11.08
N ILE A 194 -21.47 7.95 12.21
CA ILE A 194 -22.59 8.91 12.24
C ILE A 194 -22.22 10.17 11.44
N ASN A 195 -21.04 10.74 11.69
CA ASN A 195 -20.56 11.92 10.97
C ASN A 195 -20.35 11.64 9.47
N VAL A 196 -19.83 10.43 9.14
CA VAL A 196 -19.65 9.99 7.73
C VAL A 196 -21.01 9.85 7.05
N ARG A 197 -22.04 9.37 7.76
CA ARG A 197 -23.39 9.25 7.25
C ARG A 197 -23.99 10.60 6.90
N THR A 198 -23.89 11.58 7.80
CA THR A 198 -24.34 12.96 7.57
C THR A 198 -23.63 13.57 6.36
N LEU A 199 -22.31 13.35 6.23
CA LEU A 199 -21.54 13.82 5.08
C LEU A 199 -22.01 13.19 3.76
N HIS A 200 -22.32 11.90 3.77
CA HIS A 200 -22.84 11.20 2.61
C HIS A 200 -24.23 11.68 2.20
N GLU A 201 -25.12 11.86 3.16
CA GLU A 201 -26.47 12.40 2.93
C GLU A 201 -26.39 13.79 2.30
N LYS A 202 -25.53 14.67 2.82
CA LYS A 202 -25.25 15.96 2.20
C LYS A 202 -24.73 15.85 0.76
N ASP A 203 -23.82 14.92 0.50
CA ASP A 203 -23.33 14.69 -0.87
C ASP A 203 -24.44 14.22 -1.82
N LEU A 204 -25.40 13.42 -1.34
CA LEU A 204 -26.56 12.98 -2.12
C LEU A 204 -27.49 14.17 -2.44
N ASP A 205 -27.76 15.03 -1.46
CA ASP A 205 -28.58 16.24 -1.63
C ASP A 205 -27.96 17.21 -2.64
N ASP A 206 -26.62 17.30 -2.66
CA ASP A 206 -25.84 18.10 -3.62
C ASP A 206 -25.80 17.46 -5.04
N GLY A 207 -26.42 16.28 -5.25
CA GLY A 207 -26.39 15.53 -6.53
C GLY A 207 -25.13 14.70 -6.76
N PHE A 208 -24.37 14.43 -5.71
CA PHE A 208 -23.18 13.61 -5.70
C PHE A 208 -23.41 12.33 -4.86
N GLY A 209 -22.43 11.85 -4.14
CA GLY A 209 -22.56 10.68 -3.26
C GLY A 209 -21.95 9.41 -3.84
N ASN A 210 -21.51 9.46 -5.09
CA ASN A 210 -20.87 8.33 -5.74
C ASN A 210 -19.39 8.19 -5.35
N VAL A 211 -19.00 6.93 -5.15
CA VAL A 211 -17.62 6.53 -4.91
C VAL A 211 -17.08 5.69 -6.06
N TYR A 212 -15.75 5.59 -6.16
CA TYR A 212 -15.14 4.67 -7.12
C TYR A 212 -15.48 3.22 -6.77
N LEU A 213 -16.07 2.50 -7.71
CA LEU A 213 -16.20 1.04 -7.68
C LEU A 213 -15.30 0.43 -8.76
N PRO A 214 -14.73 -0.78 -8.53
CA PRO A 214 -14.09 -1.53 -9.61
C PRO A 214 -15.05 -1.76 -10.79
N ASP A 215 -14.56 -1.60 -12.00
CA ASP A 215 -15.37 -1.59 -13.25
C ASP A 215 -16.34 -2.78 -13.38
N ALA A 216 -15.93 -3.97 -12.91
CA ALA A 216 -16.79 -5.15 -12.91
C ALA A 216 -17.99 -5.01 -11.97
N LEU A 217 -17.78 -4.40 -10.79
CA LEU A 217 -18.85 -4.17 -9.82
C LEU A 217 -19.77 -3.02 -10.25
N ALA A 218 -19.22 -1.94 -10.79
CA ALA A 218 -20.00 -0.84 -11.32
C ALA A 218 -20.94 -1.29 -12.44
N ARG A 219 -20.49 -2.21 -13.30
CA ARG A 219 -21.35 -2.80 -14.36
C ARG A 219 -22.39 -3.77 -13.81
N LYS A 220 -22.04 -4.57 -12.80
CA LYS A 220 -22.95 -5.56 -12.20
C LYS A 220 -24.04 -4.92 -11.35
N TYR A 221 -23.74 -3.84 -10.68
CA TYR A 221 -24.63 -3.14 -9.75
C TYR A 221 -24.66 -1.65 -10.09
N PRO A 222 -25.46 -1.25 -11.11
CA PRO A 222 -25.70 0.16 -11.42
C PRO A 222 -26.21 0.89 -10.16
N HIS A 223 -25.71 2.09 -9.92
CA HIS A 223 -26.04 2.93 -8.75
C HIS A 223 -25.50 2.44 -7.38
N ALA A 224 -24.85 1.29 -7.30
CA ALA A 224 -24.25 0.83 -6.03
C ALA A 224 -23.15 1.77 -5.49
N ASP A 225 -22.61 2.62 -6.35
CA ASP A 225 -21.60 3.63 -5.96
C ASP A 225 -22.16 4.73 -5.04
N CYS A 226 -23.51 4.92 -5.04
CA CYS A 226 -24.20 5.79 -4.10
C CYS A 226 -24.69 5.07 -2.82
N ASP A 227 -24.72 3.73 -2.81
CA ASP A 227 -25.18 2.99 -1.65
C ASP A 227 -24.27 3.22 -0.44
N TRP A 228 -24.86 3.35 0.75
CA TRP A 228 -24.16 3.54 2.00
C TRP A 228 -23.08 2.47 2.25
N LYS A 229 -23.38 1.21 2.02
CA LYS A 229 -22.46 0.09 2.25
C LYS A 229 -21.15 0.19 1.47
N TRP A 230 -21.14 0.91 0.34
CA TRP A 230 -19.97 1.11 -0.49
C TRP A 230 -19.19 2.38 -0.15
N GLN A 231 -19.72 3.25 0.70
CA GLN A 231 -19.02 4.46 1.12
C GLN A 231 -17.73 4.12 1.88
N TYR A 232 -16.75 5.02 1.83
CA TYR A 232 -15.53 4.85 2.61
C TYR A 232 -15.77 5.10 4.09
N VAL A 233 -15.15 4.28 4.96
CA VAL A 233 -15.11 4.53 6.41
C VAL A 233 -14.38 5.84 6.71
N PHE A 234 -13.35 6.16 5.96
CA PHE A 234 -12.56 7.38 6.10
C PHE A 234 -12.60 8.20 4.80
N PRO A 235 -13.69 8.93 4.52
CA PRO A 235 -13.79 9.76 3.32
C PRO A 235 -12.87 10.98 3.41
N ALA A 236 -12.48 11.51 2.26
CA ALA A 236 -11.79 12.80 2.17
C ALA A 236 -12.72 13.95 2.56
N GLY A 237 -12.16 15.04 3.11
CA GLY A 237 -12.96 16.23 3.49
C GLY A 237 -13.57 16.95 2.28
N SER A 238 -12.95 16.85 1.10
CA SER A 238 -13.45 17.44 -0.16
C SER A 238 -13.65 16.37 -1.22
N ARG A 239 -14.55 16.65 -2.17
CA ARG A 239 -14.65 15.90 -3.43
C ARG A 239 -13.46 16.21 -4.32
N GLY A 240 -13.17 15.35 -5.27
CA GLY A 240 -12.10 15.53 -6.23
C GLY A 240 -12.41 14.81 -7.54
N VAL A 241 -11.75 15.25 -8.61
CA VAL A 241 -11.91 14.66 -9.95
C VAL A 241 -11.04 13.41 -10.05
N ASP A 242 -11.67 12.29 -10.39
CA ASP A 242 -10.97 11.03 -10.67
C ASP A 242 -10.13 11.17 -11.94
N PRO A 243 -8.81 11.00 -11.88
CA PRO A 243 -7.90 11.27 -13.02
C PRO A 243 -8.07 10.30 -14.19
N ARG A 244 -8.77 9.18 -14.01
CA ARG A 244 -9.03 8.20 -15.07
C ARG A 244 -10.38 8.37 -15.73
N SER A 245 -11.42 8.65 -14.96
CA SER A 245 -12.79 8.78 -15.46
C SER A 245 -13.22 10.23 -15.68
N GLY A 246 -12.55 11.21 -15.09
CA GLY A 246 -12.95 12.62 -15.06
C GLY A 246 -14.17 12.89 -14.16
N ALA A 247 -14.75 11.88 -13.51
CA ALA A 247 -15.90 12.04 -12.65
C ALA A 247 -15.51 12.67 -11.30
N GLU A 248 -16.30 13.64 -10.85
CA GLU A 248 -16.15 14.21 -9.50
C GLU A 248 -16.74 13.25 -8.48
N ARG A 249 -15.95 12.87 -7.47
CA ARG A 249 -16.30 11.89 -6.45
C ARG A 249 -15.65 12.21 -5.12
N ARG A 250 -16.22 11.70 -4.02
CA ARG A 250 -15.54 11.69 -2.74
C ARG A 250 -14.68 10.42 -2.65
N HIS A 251 -13.37 10.64 -2.56
CA HIS A 251 -12.39 9.54 -2.39
C HIS A 251 -12.14 9.28 -0.89
N HIS A 252 -11.36 8.24 -0.58
CA HIS A 252 -10.87 8.05 0.78
C HIS A 252 -9.87 9.15 1.19
N LEU A 253 -9.73 9.38 2.48
CA LEU A 253 -8.72 10.29 3.05
C LEU A 253 -7.33 9.96 2.50
N HIS A 254 -6.57 10.99 2.14
CA HIS A 254 -5.23 10.78 1.60
C HIS A 254 -4.26 10.40 2.72
N GLU A 255 -3.42 9.39 2.49
CA GLU A 255 -2.52 8.87 3.51
C GLU A 255 -1.50 9.88 4.05
N THR A 256 -1.18 10.93 3.30
CA THR A 256 -0.26 11.98 3.77
C THR A 256 -0.79 12.72 4.99
N VAL A 257 -2.11 12.81 5.16
CA VAL A 257 -2.74 13.41 6.35
C VAL A 257 -2.33 12.62 7.58
N ILE A 258 -2.52 11.30 7.55
CA ILE A 258 -2.14 10.40 8.66
C ILE A 258 -0.62 10.37 8.86
N GLN A 259 0.15 10.33 7.78
CA GLN A 259 1.61 10.32 7.85
C GLN A 259 2.19 11.60 8.46
N ARG A 260 1.56 12.76 8.19
CA ARG A 260 1.94 14.05 8.80
C ARG A 260 1.59 14.07 10.29
N ALA A 261 0.36 13.67 10.65
CA ALA A 261 -0.09 13.58 12.04
C ALA A 261 0.81 12.66 12.87
N ILE A 262 1.13 11.45 12.39
CA ILE A 262 2.04 10.51 13.05
C ILE A 262 3.42 11.15 13.28
N ARG A 263 3.99 11.81 12.27
CA ARG A 263 5.31 12.45 12.39
C ARG A 263 5.31 13.58 13.41
N GLN A 264 4.24 14.35 13.46
CA GLN A 264 4.08 15.43 14.44
C GLN A 264 3.95 14.86 15.85
N ALA A 265 3.03 13.92 16.08
CA ALA A 265 2.81 13.26 17.36
C ALA A 265 4.08 12.55 17.89
N ALA A 266 4.86 11.90 17.00
CA ALA A 266 6.13 11.26 17.41
C ALA A 266 7.19 12.27 17.84
N ARG A 267 7.25 13.46 17.20
CA ARG A 267 8.16 14.55 17.65
C ARG A 267 7.73 15.10 19.01
N GLU A 268 6.45 15.35 19.19
CA GLU A 268 5.89 15.85 20.47
C GLU A 268 6.02 14.83 21.60
N ALA A 269 6.03 13.54 21.26
CA ALA A 269 6.31 12.46 22.19
C ALA A 269 7.81 12.24 22.43
N HIS A 270 8.70 13.05 21.84
CA HIS A 270 10.17 12.93 21.94
C HIS A 270 10.70 11.54 21.57
N ILE A 271 10.06 10.86 20.60
CA ILE A 271 10.48 9.53 20.16
C ILE A 271 11.61 9.66 19.14
N ALA A 272 12.80 9.19 19.49
CA ALA A 272 13.98 9.23 18.63
C ALA A 272 13.89 8.30 17.41
N LYS A 273 13.03 7.28 17.46
CA LYS A 273 12.82 6.32 16.37
C LYS A 273 12.05 6.97 15.22
N LYS A 274 12.35 6.56 13.98
CA LYS A 274 11.53 6.95 12.83
C LYS A 274 10.18 6.25 12.89
N VAL A 275 9.12 7.01 13.16
CA VAL A 275 7.74 6.51 13.25
C VAL A 275 6.99 6.73 11.93
N SER A 276 6.28 5.71 11.48
CA SER A 276 5.47 5.70 10.27
C SER A 276 4.25 4.77 10.46
N PRO A 277 3.26 4.78 9.57
CA PRO A 277 2.17 3.80 9.63
C PRO A 277 2.65 2.34 9.67
N HIS A 278 3.74 2.01 8.98
CA HIS A 278 4.32 0.67 9.00
C HIS A 278 4.95 0.32 10.36
N THR A 279 5.42 1.32 11.11
CA THR A 279 5.95 1.11 12.47
C THR A 279 4.88 0.56 13.40
N PHE A 280 3.64 1.05 13.33
CA PHE A 280 2.52 0.52 14.13
C PHE A 280 2.17 -0.93 13.75
N ARG A 281 2.20 -1.25 12.47
CA ARG A 281 2.01 -2.63 12.01
C ARG A 281 3.16 -3.55 12.48
N HIS A 282 4.40 -3.08 12.48
CA HIS A 282 5.53 -3.84 13.01
C HIS A 282 5.40 -4.03 14.53
N SER A 283 4.99 -2.98 15.25
CA SER A 283 4.74 -3.06 16.69
C SER A 283 3.58 -4.01 17.02
N PHE A 284 2.48 -3.99 16.26
CA PHE A 284 1.39 -4.97 16.40
C PHE A 284 1.91 -6.41 16.29
N ALA A 285 2.64 -6.73 15.22
CA ALA A 285 3.15 -8.07 15.00
C ALA A 285 4.12 -8.51 16.10
N THR A 286 5.04 -7.62 16.49
CA THR A 286 6.00 -7.91 17.55
C THR A 286 5.32 -8.07 18.90
N HIS A 287 4.35 -7.23 19.25
CA HIS A 287 3.65 -7.32 20.53
C HIS A 287 2.75 -8.55 20.63
N LEU A 288 2.14 -9.02 19.52
CA LEU A 288 1.44 -10.30 19.50
C LEU A 288 2.41 -11.47 19.72
N LEU A 289 3.57 -11.43 19.06
CA LEU A 289 4.58 -12.46 19.21
C LEU A 289 5.12 -12.51 20.66
N MET A 290 5.36 -11.33 21.27
CA MET A 290 5.74 -11.21 22.69
C MET A 290 4.65 -11.68 23.67
N ALA A 291 3.39 -11.60 23.25
CA ALA A 291 2.24 -12.12 23.99
C ALA A 291 2.03 -13.64 23.82
N GLY A 292 2.90 -14.33 23.08
CA GLY A 292 2.87 -15.78 22.90
C GLY A 292 2.01 -16.27 21.74
N HIS A 293 1.48 -15.37 20.90
CA HIS A 293 0.74 -15.81 19.71
C HIS A 293 1.69 -16.45 18.69
N ASP A 294 1.24 -17.51 18.04
CA ASP A 294 2.03 -18.22 17.06
C ASP A 294 2.23 -17.40 15.77
N ILE A 295 3.34 -17.68 15.06
CA ILE A 295 3.75 -16.91 13.90
C ILE A 295 2.83 -17.09 12.69
N ARG A 296 2.11 -18.20 12.58
CA ARG A 296 1.15 -18.49 11.51
C ARG A 296 -0.09 -17.60 11.66
N THR A 297 -0.63 -17.53 12.88
CA THR A 297 -1.72 -16.60 13.20
C THR A 297 -1.35 -15.16 12.87
N ILE A 298 -0.13 -14.73 13.24
CA ILE A 298 0.36 -13.39 12.92
C ILE A 298 0.51 -13.20 11.41
N GLN A 299 1.01 -14.21 10.69
CA GLN A 299 1.13 -14.19 9.23
C GLN A 299 -0.22 -13.99 8.56
N GLU A 300 -1.24 -14.70 8.99
CA GLU A 300 -2.61 -14.62 8.46
C GLU A 300 -3.22 -13.24 8.72
N LEU A 301 -3.16 -12.75 9.96
CA LEU A 301 -3.64 -11.41 10.31
C LEU A 301 -2.98 -10.31 9.48
N LEU A 302 -1.67 -10.42 9.26
CA LEU A 302 -0.93 -9.48 8.42
C LEU A 302 -1.17 -9.68 6.92
N GLY A 303 -1.63 -10.84 6.48
CA GLY A 303 -1.77 -11.20 5.06
C GLY A 303 -0.42 -11.24 4.36
N HIS A 304 0.59 -11.87 4.97
CA HIS A 304 1.87 -12.13 4.34
C HIS A 304 1.81 -13.42 3.53
N LYS A 305 2.12 -13.35 2.23
CA LYS A 305 2.16 -14.53 1.36
C LYS A 305 3.24 -15.53 1.76
N ASP A 306 4.39 -15.02 2.25
CA ASP A 306 5.54 -15.80 2.64
C ASP A 306 5.81 -15.59 4.14
N VAL A 307 5.94 -16.69 4.87
CA VAL A 307 6.27 -16.69 6.30
C VAL A 307 7.61 -15.98 6.56
N LYS A 308 8.56 -16.04 5.61
CA LYS A 308 9.84 -15.32 5.69
C LYS A 308 9.65 -13.82 5.95
N THR A 309 8.55 -13.24 5.47
CA THR A 309 8.20 -11.83 5.73
C THR A 309 7.77 -11.62 7.18
N THR A 310 7.21 -12.62 7.83
CA THR A 310 6.81 -12.58 9.25
C THR A 310 7.97 -12.95 10.16
N MET A 311 8.89 -13.79 9.70
CA MET A 311 10.09 -14.18 10.44
C MET A 311 11.02 -13.01 10.82
N ILE A 312 10.91 -11.85 10.16
CA ILE A 312 11.67 -10.64 10.56
C ILE A 312 11.37 -10.21 11.99
N TYR A 313 10.19 -10.53 12.52
CA TYR A 313 9.81 -10.19 13.90
C TYR A 313 10.44 -11.11 14.94
N THR A 314 10.82 -12.34 14.57
CA THR A 314 11.49 -13.26 15.50
C THR A 314 12.91 -12.79 15.86
N HIS A 315 13.59 -12.07 14.95
CA HIS A 315 14.90 -11.50 15.25
C HIS A 315 14.85 -10.44 16.35
N ILE A 316 13.71 -9.78 16.53
CA ILE A 316 13.53 -8.78 17.59
C ILE A 316 13.43 -9.47 18.95
N LEU A 317 12.81 -10.65 19.01
CA LEU A 317 12.78 -11.47 20.23
C LEU A 317 14.16 -12.04 20.57
N GLY A 318 14.89 -12.53 19.57
CA GLY A 318 16.25 -13.08 19.75
C GLY A 318 17.29 -12.06 20.17
N ASN A 319 17.16 -10.80 19.74
CA ASN A 319 18.06 -9.70 20.11
C ASN A 319 17.68 -9.03 21.45
N SER A 320 16.48 -9.30 21.97
CA SER A 320 16.09 -8.89 23.33
C SER A 320 16.71 -9.88 24.30
N ALA A 321 18.05 -9.78 24.50
CA ALA A 321 18.84 -10.66 25.35
C ALA A 321 18.05 -11.02 26.64
N GLY A 322 17.56 -12.27 26.70
CA GLY A 322 17.00 -12.83 27.91
C GLY A 322 15.49 -12.74 28.14
N ARG A 323 14.67 -12.15 27.22
CA ARG A 323 13.20 -12.13 27.42
C ARG A 323 12.49 -13.13 26.52
N GLY A 324 12.59 -14.40 26.82
CA GLY A 324 11.84 -15.45 26.11
C GLY A 324 12.52 -16.81 26.04
N VAL A 325 13.84 -16.85 26.22
CA VAL A 325 14.58 -18.10 26.38
C VAL A 325 15.29 -18.06 27.73
N THR A 326 14.76 -18.75 28.69
CA THR A 326 15.47 -19.02 29.96
C THR A 326 16.60 -20.00 29.64
N SER A 327 17.82 -19.67 29.99
CA SER A 327 18.93 -20.61 29.82
C SER A 327 18.62 -21.94 30.50
N PRO A 328 18.85 -23.09 29.86
CA PRO A 328 18.72 -24.37 30.54
C PRO A 328 19.54 -24.45 31.82
N ALA A 329 20.64 -23.70 31.89
CA ALA A 329 21.49 -23.58 33.10
C ALA A 329 20.75 -22.87 34.25
N ASP A 330 19.87 -21.90 33.96
CA ASP A 330 19.12 -21.15 34.96
C ASP A 330 17.95 -21.97 35.55
N THR A 331 17.61 -23.11 34.92
CA THR A 331 16.56 -24.04 35.36
C THR A 331 17.14 -25.18 36.23
N LEU A 332 18.44 -25.40 36.20
CA LEU A 332 19.08 -26.48 36.96
C LEU A 332 19.05 -26.25 38.51
N HIS A 333 18.80 -25.04 38.98
CA HIS A 333 18.77 -24.69 40.40
C HIS A 333 17.38 -24.62 41.03
N ARG A 334 16.31 -25.05 40.32
CA ARG A 334 14.93 -25.09 40.86
C ARG A 334 14.46 -26.48 41.31
N SER A 335 15.35 -27.47 41.37
CA SER A 335 15.02 -28.82 41.86
C SER A 335 15.64 -29.05 43.24
N GLY A 336 15.23 -28.24 44.21
CA GLY A 336 15.70 -28.41 45.58
C GLY A 336 15.06 -27.38 46.50
N GLY A 337 13.82 -27.70 46.92
CA GLY A 337 13.08 -26.95 47.91
C GLY A 337 11.71 -27.55 48.12
#